data_9dcf997a765c65e50b41fc617839568b
#
_entry.id   9dcf997a765c65e50b41fc617839568b
#
_cell.length_a   1.000
_cell.length_b   1.000
_cell.length_c   1.000
_cell.angle_alpha   90.00
_cell.angle_beta   90.00
_cell.angle_gamma   90.00
#
_symmetry.space_group_name_H-M   'P 1'
#
loop_
_entity.id
_entity.type
_entity.pdbx_description
1 polymer ?
#
loop_
_entity_poly.entity_id
_entity_poly.type
_entity_poly.pdbx_seq_one_letter_code
_entity_poly.pdbx_strand_id
1 'polypeptide(L)'
;RVHDAGGVLDCHLMIERPEAQIEEFAKAGADSITIHYEATAHIHRGLMAIREAGCLAGVAINPGTPASVVAELEGMADILLCMTVNPGWGGQRFIASSVDKVRRLGELLPGHAIEVDGGIDAGTIAATVEAGASLYVAGSAVLGQSDPAAAYRTLAEAAGAD
;
A
#
# COMPACT_ATOMS: atom_id res chain seq x y z
N ARG A 1 -20.02 3.83 7.61
CA ARG A 1 -19.82 5.31 7.65
C ARG A 1 -18.78 5.78 6.64
N VAL A 2 -17.70 5.02 6.39
CA VAL A 2 -16.73 5.38 5.34
C VAL A 2 -17.39 5.17 3.98
N HIS A 3 -18.01 4.03 3.75
CA HIS A 3 -18.77 3.73 2.53
C HIS A 3 -19.94 4.70 2.31
N ASP A 4 -20.64 5.11 3.38
CA ASP A 4 -21.74 6.10 3.29
C ASP A 4 -21.23 7.47 2.78
N ALA A 5 -19.96 7.77 2.97
CA ALA A 5 -19.28 8.94 2.46
C ALA A 5 -18.61 8.74 1.09
N GLY A 6 -18.78 7.58 0.46
CA GLY A 6 -18.16 7.21 -0.81
C GLY A 6 -16.68 6.79 -0.69
N GLY A 7 -16.20 6.55 0.55
CA GLY A 7 -14.83 6.11 0.78
C GLY A 7 -14.67 4.60 0.64
N VAL A 8 -13.43 4.18 0.38
CA VAL A 8 -12.96 2.80 0.32
C VAL A 8 -12.17 2.49 1.59
N LEU A 9 -12.34 1.29 2.15
CA LEU A 9 -11.59 0.82 3.31
C LEU A 9 -10.43 -0.06 2.83
N ASP A 10 -9.27 0.55 2.70
CA ASP A 10 -8.02 -0.14 2.43
C ASP A 10 -7.30 -0.46 3.74
N CYS A 11 -7.09 -1.74 4.02
CA CYS A 11 -6.58 -2.25 5.28
C CYS A 11 -5.18 -2.83 5.13
N HIS A 12 -4.16 -2.09 5.54
CA HIS A 12 -2.78 -2.58 5.57
C HIS A 12 -2.45 -3.21 6.93
N LEU A 13 -2.27 -4.52 6.96
CA LEU A 13 -2.03 -5.31 8.18
C LEU A 13 -0.54 -5.45 8.47
N MET A 14 0.01 -4.58 9.33
CA MET A 14 1.39 -4.67 9.83
C MET A 14 1.47 -5.56 11.08
N ILE A 15 1.09 -6.83 10.94
CA ILE A 15 1.04 -7.81 12.04
C ILE A 15 1.67 -9.13 11.62
N GLU A 16 2.13 -9.93 12.58
CA GLU A 16 2.59 -11.30 12.33
C GLU A 16 1.41 -12.24 12.11
N ARG A 17 1.57 -13.22 11.22
CA ARG A 17 0.55 -14.22 10.88
C ARG A 17 -0.82 -13.59 10.57
N PRO A 18 -0.88 -12.69 9.57
CA PRO A 18 -2.07 -11.92 9.25
C PRO A 18 -3.26 -12.79 8.83
N GLU A 19 -3.03 -14.05 8.44
CA GLU A 19 -4.06 -15.00 8.01
C GLU A 19 -5.17 -15.17 9.06
N ALA A 20 -4.83 -15.04 10.34
CA ALA A 20 -5.78 -15.20 11.44
C ALA A 20 -6.78 -14.02 11.54
N GLN A 21 -6.52 -12.91 10.87
CA GLN A 21 -7.31 -11.69 10.97
C GLN A 21 -8.07 -11.35 9.68
N ILE A 22 -7.74 -11.95 8.55
CA ILE A 22 -8.32 -11.62 7.23
C ILE A 22 -9.84 -11.64 7.27
N GLU A 23 -10.45 -12.72 7.78
CA GLU A 23 -11.89 -12.88 7.81
C GLU A 23 -12.59 -11.80 8.65
N GLU A 24 -11.99 -11.40 9.77
CA GLU A 24 -12.56 -10.39 10.66
C GLU A 24 -12.49 -8.98 10.03
N PHE A 25 -11.39 -8.64 9.34
CA PHE A 25 -11.30 -7.37 8.61
C PHE A 25 -12.27 -7.33 7.43
N ALA A 26 -12.40 -8.41 6.68
CA ALA A 26 -13.37 -8.52 5.59
C ALA A 26 -14.82 -8.37 6.09
N LYS A 27 -15.21 -9.06 7.19
CA LYS A 27 -16.52 -8.90 7.84
C LYS A 27 -16.76 -7.49 8.36
N ALA A 28 -15.71 -6.80 8.80
CA ALA A 28 -15.80 -5.41 9.24
C ALA A 28 -15.99 -4.41 8.10
N GLY A 29 -15.87 -4.87 6.84
CA GLY A 29 -16.15 -4.09 5.64
C GLY A 29 -14.90 -3.61 4.90
N ALA A 30 -13.76 -4.28 5.05
CA ALA A 30 -12.59 -3.98 4.22
C ALA A 30 -12.89 -4.23 2.74
N ASP A 31 -12.51 -3.29 1.87
CA ASP A 31 -12.60 -3.42 0.41
C ASP A 31 -11.30 -4.03 -0.15
N SER A 32 -10.17 -3.70 0.47
CA SER A 32 -8.86 -4.28 0.21
C SER A 32 -8.16 -4.66 1.51
N ILE A 33 -7.36 -5.73 1.47
CA ILE A 33 -6.51 -6.15 2.58
C ILE A 33 -5.11 -6.41 2.04
N THR A 34 -4.15 -5.68 2.57
CA THR A 34 -2.73 -5.83 2.23
C THR A 34 -1.98 -6.48 3.39
N ILE A 35 -1.27 -7.56 3.11
CA ILE A 35 -0.44 -8.30 4.07
C ILE A 35 1.03 -8.30 3.65
N HIS A 36 1.93 -8.29 4.62
CA HIS A 36 3.36 -8.32 4.35
C HIS A 36 3.84 -9.69 3.87
N TYR A 37 4.65 -9.69 2.81
CA TYR A 37 5.35 -10.88 2.32
C TYR A 37 6.15 -11.57 3.44
N GLU A 38 6.77 -10.78 4.30
CA GLU A 38 7.65 -11.24 5.38
C GLU A 38 6.88 -11.71 6.63
N ALA A 39 5.59 -11.39 6.74
CA ALA A 39 4.78 -11.69 7.92
C ALA A 39 4.19 -13.11 7.94
N THR A 40 4.34 -13.85 6.84
CA THR A 40 3.79 -15.20 6.69
C THR A 40 4.74 -16.10 5.89
N ALA A 41 4.78 -17.37 6.24
CA ALA A 41 5.47 -18.40 5.43
C ALA A 41 4.68 -18.81 4.17
N HIS A 42 3.40 -18.40 4.08
CA HIS A 42 2.46 -18.86 3.06
C HIS A 42 1.71 -17.70 2.40
N ILE A 43 2.46 -16.74 1.84
CA ILE A 43 1.89 -15.51 1.24
C ILE A 43 0.81 -15.82 0.19
N HIS A 44 1.05 -16.79 -0.69
CA HIS A 44 0.08 -17.20 -1.71
C HIS A 44 -1.26 -17.62 -1.10
N ARG A 45 -1.24 -18.41 -0.01
CA ARG A 45 -2.46 -18.81 0.73
C ARG A 45 -3.15 -17.60 1.38
N GLY A 46 -2.38 -16.66 1.92
CA GLY A 46 -2.92 -15.43 2.49
C GLY A 46 -3.68 -14.60 1.45
N LEU A 47 -3.09 -14.39 0.27
CA LEU A 47 -3.74 -13.67 -0.83
C LEU A 47 -5.00 -14.39 -1.33
N MET A 48 -4.97 -15.74 -1.44
CA MET A 48 -6.19 -16.51 -1.74
C MET A 48 -7.29 -16.26 -0.71
N ALA A 49 -6.98 -16.32 0.58
CA ALA A 49 -7.96 -16.12 1.64
C ALA A 49 -8.60 -14.71 1.58
N ILE A 50 -7.81 -13.68 1.25
CA ILE A 50 -8.31 -12.31 1.06
C ILE A 50 -9.31 -12.27 -0.10
N ARG A 51 -8.98 -12.86 -1.25
CA ARG A 51 -9.86 -12.91 -2.42
C ARG A 51 -11.12 -13.74 -2.18
N GLU A 52 -11.01 -14.87 -1.48
CA GLU A 52 -12.14 -15.70 -1.07
C GLU A 52 -13.10 -14.96 -0.10
N ALA A 53 -12.55 -14.05 0.71
CA ALA A 53 -13.32 -13.16 1.57
C ALA A 53 -13.99 -11.98 0.82
N GLY A 54 -13.76 -11.85 -0.50
CA GLY A 54 -14.38 -10.84 -1.36
C GLY A 54 -13.64 -9.50 -1.38
N CYS A 55 -12.42 -9.42 -0.85
CA CYS A 55 -11.58 -8.21 -0.85
C CYS A 55 -10.53 -8.23 -1.96
N LEU A 56 -10.07 -7.07 -2.40
CA LEU A 56 -8.86 -6.95 -3.20
C LEU A 56 -7.65 -7.38 -2.36
N ALA A 57 -6.77 -8.20 -2.95
CA ALA A 57 -5.61 -8.75 -2.26
C ALA A 57 -4.36 -7.92 -2.53
N GLY A 58 -3.77 -7.37 -1.46
CA GLY A 58 -2.52 -6.63 -1.51
C GLY A 58 -1.35 -7.40 -0.90
N VAL A 59 -0.18 -7.25 -1.49
CA VAL A 59 1.09 -7.72 -0.93
C VAL A 59 2.03 -6.55 -0.67
N ALA A 60 2.45 -6.38 0.58
CA ALA A 60 3.45 -5.39 0.98
C ALA A 60 4.85 -6.02 1.06
N ILE A 61 5.86 -5.29 0.64
CA ILE A 61 7.26 -5.67 0.80
C ILE A 61 8.07 -4.59 1.51
N ASN A 62 8.92 -5.01 2.44
CA ASN A 62 9.77 -4.14 3.22
C ASN A 62 10.91 -3.50 2.38
N PRO A 63 11.55 -2.41 2.86
CA PRO A 63 12.66 -1.79 2.16
C PRO A 63 13.82 -2.75 1.85
N GLY A 64 14.08 -3.73 2.72
CA GLY A 64 15.13 -4.73 2.54
C GLY A 64 14.76 -5.91 1.65
N THR A 65 13.48 -6.09 1.31
CA THR A 65 13.00 -7.23 0.51
C THR A 65 13.13 -6.96 -0.99
N PRO A 66 13.72 -7.86 -1.78
CA PRO A 66 13.83 -7.68 -3.23
C PRO A 66 12.45 -7.61 -3.92
N ALA A 67 12.29 -6.72 -4.92
CA ALA A 67 11.05 -6.65 -5.70
C ALA A 67 10.68 -7.98 -6.39
N SER A 68 11.67 -8.80 -6.73
CA SER A 68 11.47 -10.08 -7.42
C SER A 68 10.63 -11.11 -6.66
N VAL A 69 10.43 -10.94 -5.35
CA VAL A 69 9.58 -11.87 -4.58
C VAL A 69 8.11 -11.85 -5.00
N VAL A 70 7.65 -10.78 -5.67
CA VAL A 70 6.26 -10.69 -6.13
C VAL A 70 6.04 -11.36 -7.49
N ALA A 71 7.08 -11.75 -8.22
CA ALA A 71 6.96 -12.30 -9.58
C ALA A 71 6.10 -13.58 -9.62
N GLU A 72 6.18 -14.41 -8.58
CA GLU A 72 5.38 -15.64 -8.48
C GLU A 72 3.94 -15.40 -7.96
N LEU A 73 3.57 -14.13 -7.75
CA LEU A 73 2.24 -13.73 -7.24
C LEU A 73 1.38 -13.10 -8.35
N GLU A 74 1.80 -13.20 -9.61
CA GLU A 74 1.02 -12.74 -10.76
C GLU A 74 -0.38 -13.38 -10.75
N GLY A 75 -1.41 -12.54 -10.92
CA GLY A 75 -2.82 -12.97 -10.87
C GLY A 75 -3.35 -13.28 -9.47
N MET A 76 -2.52 -13.23 -8.42
CA MET A 76 -2.90 -13.42 -7.02
C MET A 76 -3.02 -12.11 -6.25
N ALA A 77 -2.13 -11.16 -6.50
CA ALA A 77 -2.17 -9.83 -5.92
C ALA A 77 -2.88 -8.85 -6.86
N ASP A 78 -3.71 -7.97 -6.31
CA ASP A 78 -4.35 -6.86 -7.01
C ASP A 78 -3.57 -5.56 -6.75
N ILE A 79 -2.91 -5.45 -5.58
CA ILE A 79 -2.14 -4.30 -5.12
C ILE A 79 -0.73 -4.75 -4.72
N LEU A 80 0.28 -4.02 -5.20
CA LEU A 80 1.68 -4.18 -4.81
C LEU A 80 2.09 -3.00 -3.93
N LEU A 81 2.23 -3.19 -2.63
CA LEU A 81 2.61 -2.14 -1.71
C LEU A 81 4.12 -2.13 -1.47
N CYS A 82 4.77 -1.05 -1.88
CA CYS A 82 6.18 -0.79 -1.59
C CYS A 82 6.31 0.04 -0.31
N MET A 83 6.86 -0.54 0.75
CA MET A 83 7.22 0.24 1.93
C MET A 83 8.35 1.21 1.60
N THR A 84 8.11 2.49 1.84
CA THR A 84 9.08 3.57 1.65
C THR A 84 9.69 4.07 2.97
N VAL A 85 9.36 3.38 4.05
CA VAL A 85 9.98 3.44 5.39
C VAL A 85 10.04 2.02 5.96
N ASN A 86 10.70 1.81 7.09
CA ASN A 86 10.58 0.54 7.81
C ASN A 86 9.20 0.45 8.48
N PRO A 87 8.46 -0.67 8.35
CA PRO A 87 7.16 -0.80 8.98
C PRO A 87 7.25 -0.77 10.51
N GLY A 88 6.17 -0.30 11.18
CA GLY A 88 6.01 -0.38 12.62
C GLY A 88 5.70 0.93 13.32
N TRP A 89 6.13 2.10 12.84
CA TRP A 89 5.79 3.40 13.44
C TRP A 89 5.77 4.53 12.39
N GLY A 90 4.96 5.53 12.64
CA GLY A 90 4.82 6.70 11.77
C GLY A 90 5.91 7.76 11.95
N GLY A 91 5.97 8.76 11.03
CA GLY A 91 6.86 9.91 11.12
C GLY A 91 8.31 9.63 10.72
N GLN A 92 8.59 8.52 10.07
CA GLN A 92 9.91 8.20 9.54
C GLN A 92 10.21 9.00 8.25
N ARG A 93 11.51 9.18 7.98
CA ARG A 93 11.96 9.78 6.73
C ARG A 93 11.82 8.78 5.58
N PHE A 94 11.34 9.30 4.45
CA PHE A 94 11.27 8.57 3.20
C PHE A 94 12.62 7.98 2.78
N ILE A 95 12.64 6.73 2.37
CA ILE A 95 13.81 6.01 1.88
C ILE A 95 13.90 6.22 0.36
N ALA A 96 14.78 7.11 -0.09
CA ALA A 96 14.87 7.50 -1.49
C ALA A 96 15.14 6.32 -2.45
N SER A 97 15.87 5.30 -2.03
CA SER A 97 16.12 4.09 -2.84
C SER A 97 14.86 3.26 -3.11
N SER A 98 13.76 3.51 -2.39
CA SER A 98 12.46 2.84 -2.66
C SER A 98 11.87 3.23 -4.01
N VAL A 99 12.21 4.40 -4.56
CA VAL A 99 11.77 4.86 -5.87
C VAL A 99 12.16 3.86 -6.98
N ASP A 100 13.39 3.36 -6.94
CA ASP A 100 13.84 2.34 -7.90
C ASP A 100 13.15 0.98 -7.69
N LYS A 101 12.73 0.67 -6.47
CA LYS A 101 11.93 -0.52 -6.19
C LYS A 101 10.52 -0.39 -6.78
N VAL A 102 9.88 0.79 -6.68
CA VAL A 102 8.58 1.07 -7.30
C VAL A 102 8.65 0.82 -8.81
N ARG A 103 9.66 1.35 -9.52
CA ARG A 103 9.84 1.06 -10.96
C ARG A 103 9.95 -0.43 -11.26
N ARG A 104 10.79 -1.14 -10.49
CA ARG A 104 10.96 -2.60 -10.66
C ARG A 104 9.68 -3.38 -10.42
N LEU A 105 8.83 -2.97 -9.50
CA LEU A 105 7.51 -3.61 -9.30
C LEU A 105 6.63 -3.45 -10.53
N GLY A 106 6.58 -2.25 -11.12
CA GLY A 106 5.84 -2.00 -12.36
C GLY A 106 6.39 -2.75 -13.58
N GLU A 107 7.71 -2.97 -13.63
CA GLU A 107 8.35 -3.78 -14.68
C GLU A 107 8.07 -5.28 -14.52
N LEU A 108 8.03 -5.78 -13.28
CA LEU A 108 7.78 -7.19 -12.98
C LEU A 108 6.33 -7.59 -13.20
N LEU A 109 5.38 -6.76 -12.80
CA LEU A 109 3.95 -7.01 -12.89
C LEU A 109 3.24 -5.81 -13.52
N PRO A 110 3.33 -5.63 -14.85
CA PRO A 110 2.72 -4.50 -15.55
C PRO A 110 1.19 -4.48 -15.38
N GLY A 111 0.64 -3.28 -15.14
CA GLY A 111 -0.81 -3.07 -15.00
C GLY A 111 -1.36 -3.30 -13.60
N HIS A 112 -0.54 -3.74 -12.63
CA HIS A 112 -0.94 -3.80 -11.24
C HIS A 112 -0.93 -2.42 -10.59
N ALA A 113 -1.84 -2.17 -9.65
CA ALA A 113 -1.78 -0.97 -8.83
C ALA A 113 -0.56 -1.03 -7.91
N ILE A 114 0.27 0.02 -7.93
CA ILE A 114 1.42 0.13 -7.04
C ILE A 114 1.12 1.16 -5.98
N GLU A 115 1.14 0.72 -4.75
CA GLU A 115 0.95 1.54 -3.57
C GLU A 115 2.28 1.85 -2.89
N VAL A 116 2.39 3.03 -2.31
CA VAL A 116 3.55 3.43 -1.50
C VAL A 116 3.10 3.87 -0.12
N ASP A 117 3.78 3.35 0.92
CA ASP A 117 3.50 3.70 2.31
C ASP A 117 4.78 4.09 3.05
N GLY A 118 4.78 5.32 3.55
CA GLY A 118 5.79 5.87 4.44
C GLY A 118 6.51 7.11 3.93
N GLY A 119 6.40 8.22 4.67
CA GLY A 119 7.08 9.47 4.37
C GLY A 119 6.61 10.14 3.08
N ILE A 120 5.36 9.87 2.66
CA ILE A 120 4.76 10.50 1.48
C ILE A 120 4.27 11.90 1.88
N ASP A 121 4.81 12.90 1.21
CA ASP A 121 4.50 14.32 1.37
C ASP A 121 4.72 15.06 0.03
N ALA A 122 4.51 16.37 0.02
CA ALA A 122 4.68 17.19 -1.19
C ALA A 122 6.10 17.17 -1.79
N GLY A 123 7.12 16.81 -1.01
CA GLY A 123 8.51 16.73 -1.46
C GLY A 123 8.89 15.35 -2.02
N THR A 124 8.12 14.31 -1.71
CA THR A 124 8.45 12.92 -2.06
C THR A 124 7.50 12.30 -3.06
N ILE A 125 6.23 12.75 -3.10
CA ILE A 125 5.17 12.15 -3.93
C ILE A 125 5.50 12.16 -5.42
N ALA A 126 6.03 13.26 -5.94
CA ALA A 126 6.32 13.39 -7.38
C ALA A 126 7.29 12.31 -7.89
N ALA A 127 8.33 11.98 -7.11
CA ALA A 127 9.28 10.93 -7.47
C ALA A 127 8.64 9.53 -7.49
N THR A 128 7.63 9.28 -6.66
CA THR A 128 6.91 8.01 -6.64
C THR A 128 5.89 7.92 -7.79
N VAL A 129 5.25 9.05 -8.16
CA VAL A 129 4.40 9.15 -9.36
C VAL A 129 5.22 8.82 -10.62
N GLU A 130 6.36 9.48 -10.80
CA GLU A 130 7.28 9.23 -11.94
C GLU A 130 7.79 7.78 -11.97
N ALA A 131 7.87 7.13 -10.82
CA ALA A 131 8.24 5.72 -10.72
C ALA A 131 7.11 4.75 -11.04
N GLY A 132 5.86 5.22 -11.17
CA GLY A 132 4.69 4.43 -11.54
C GLY A 132 3.78 4.06 -10.36
N ALA A 133 3.95 4.65 -9.18
CA ALA A 133 2.97 4.49 -8.09
C ALA A 133 1.64 5.13 -8.48
N SER A 134 0.54 4.50 -8.09
CA SER A 134 -0.85 4.93 -8.35
C SER A 134 -1.69 5.09 -7.08
N LEU A 135 -1.22 4.56 -5.94
CA LEU A 135 -1.85 4.66 -4.63
C LEU A 135 -0.83 5.19 -3.61
N TYR A 136 -1.27 6.09 -2.73
CA TYR A 136 -0.38 6.82 -1.82
C TYR A 136 -0.93 6.88 -0.41
N VAL A 137 -0.20 6.32 0.56
CA VAL A 137 -0.54 6.42 1.98
C VAL A 137 0.15 7.64 2.57
N ALA A 138 -0.62 8.67 2.90
CA ALA A 138 -0.15 9.93 3.47
C ALA A 138 -0.85 10.21 4.81
N GLY A 139 -0.26 9.79 5.91
CA GLY A 139 -0.79 10.01 7.26
C GLY A 139 -0.47 11.41 7.79
N SER A 140 0.72 11.62 8.33
CA SER A 140 1.13 12.86 8.98
C SER A 140 1.14 14.07 8.05
N ALA A 141 1.41 13.87 6.76
CA ALA A 141 1.41 14.93 5.76
C ALA A 141 0.00 15.53 5.51
N VAL A 142 -1.05 14.79 5.84
CA VAL A 142 -2.45 15.22 5.74
C VAL A 142 -3.03 15.47 7.14
N LEU A 143 -3.14 14.42 7.95
CA LEU A 143 -3.84 14.46 9.24
C LEU A 143 -3.09 15.27 10.32
N GLY A 144 -1.79 15.46 10.15
CA GLY A 144 -0.96 16.28 11.03
C GLY A 144 -0.99 17.79 10.74
N GLN A 145 -1.70 18.22 9.70
CA GLN A 145 -1.76 19.63 9.29
C GLN A 145 -2.93 20.38 9.96
N SER A 146 -2.80 21.70 10.05
CA SER A 146 -3.86 22.56 10.57
C SER A 146 -5.12 22.59 9.69
N ASP A 147 -4.98 22.37 8.39
CA ASP A 147 -6.05 22.16 7.41
C ASP A 147 -5.81 20.85 6.62
N PRO A 148 -6.29 19.73 7.13
CA PRO A 148 -6.12 18.43 6.45
C PRO A 148 -6.74 18.39 5.06
N ALA A 149 -7.83 19.11 4.83
CA ALA A 149 -8.49 19.14 3.53
C ALA A 149 -7.65 19.88 2.47
N ALA A 150 -7.01 21.00 2.84
CA ALA A 150 -6.08 21.70 1.96
C ALA A 150 -4.82 20.85 1.69
N ALA A 151 -4.27 20.21 2.72
CA ALA A 151 -3.12 19.32 2.57
C ALA A 151 -3.41 18.14 1.64
N TYR A 152 -4.58 17.52 1.78
CA TYR A 152 -5.03 16.45 0.89
C TYR A 152 -5.10 16.93 -0.57
N ARG A 153 -5.74 18.08 -0.83
CA ARG A 153 -5.83 18.62 -2.21
C ARG A 153 -4.46 18.87 -2.83
N THR A 154 -3.54 19.45 -2.05
CA THR A 154 -2.15 19.68 -2.51
C THR A 154 -1.46 18.38 -2.90
N LEU A 155 -1.63 17.32 -2.11
CA LEU A 155 -1.04 16.01 -2.45
C LEU A 155 -1.76 15.34 -3.63
N ALA A 156 -3.08 15.44 -3.72
CA ALA A 156 -3.86 14.90 -4.83
C ALA A 156 -3.44 15.56 -6.17
N GLU A 157 -3.33 16.89 -6.20
CA GLU A 157 -2.81 17.63 -7.36
C GLU A 157 -1.39 17.19 -7.74
N ALA A 158 -0.50 17.02 -6.74
CA ALA A 158 0.86 16.56 -6.98
C ALA A 158 0.93 15.09 -7.46
N ALA A 159 -0.07 14.29 -7.11
CA ALA A 159 -0.24 12.92 -7.60
C ALA A 159 -0.87 12.86 -9.01
N GLY A 160 -1.32 13.98 -9.57
CA GLY A 160 -2.01 14.03 -10.87
C GLY A 160 -3.48 13.60 -10.79
N ALA A 161 -4.08 13.63 -9.62
CA ALA A 161 -5.51 13.41 -9.45
C ALA A 161 -6.26 14.74 -9.72
N ASP A 162 -7.25 14.70 -10.64
CA ASP A 162 -8.14 15.83 -10.96
C ASP A 162 -9.23 16.01 -9.88
#